data_cf6606e32f1c70789030acc7216150f2
#
_entry.id   cf6606e32f1c70789030acc7216150f2
#
_cell.length_a   1.000
_cell.length_b   1.000
_cell.length_c   1.000
_cell.angle_alpha   90.00
_cell.angle_beta   90.00
_cell.angle_gamma   90.00
#
_symmetry.space_group_name_H-M   'P 1'
#
loop_
_entity.id
_entity.type
_entity.pdbx_description
1 polymer ?
#
loop_
_entity_poly.entity_id
_entity_poly.type
_entity_poly.pdbx_seq_one_letter_code
_entity_poly.pdbx_strand_id
1 'polypeptide(L)'
;MQAVILAAGMGSRLGNLTENDAKCMVPVNGVRLIDRMICQLRQSGIRRIIVVVGYEGDRLRNYLANRYQDMDMQFVDNPIFDTTNNIYSLWLANEWMRLDDTLLLESDLVIDIDMLRDLIESPAENAALVSPYETWNDGTMVTMDADNNITSFIPKKNFHKEDCPKYYKTVNIYKFSRKFLTDSYLPSINAYMEAKGRNDYYEQVLCEMTASGQISLKGISALGHRWYEIDTVEDLAVAERIVD
;
A
#
# COMPACT_ATOMS: atom_id res chain seq x y z
N MET A 1 12.93 0.89 11.53
CA MET A 1 11.88 0.67 10.50
C MET A 1 11.29 2.02 10.09
N GLN A 2 10.99 2.20 8.83
CA GLN A 2 10.39 3.40 8.23
C GLN A 2 9.10 3.04 7.49
N ALA A 3 8.34 4.04 7.04
CA ALA A 3 7.16 3.83 6.19
C ALA A 3 7.33 4.55 4.84
N VAL A 4 6.88 3.93 3.76
CA VAL A 4 6.70 4.53 2.44
C VAL A 4 5.21 4.53 2.13
N ILE A 5 4.65 5.71 1.87
CA ILE A 5 3.24 5.91 1.53
C ILE A 5 3.16 6.34 0.06
N LEU A 6 2.45 5.56 -0.76
CA LEU A 6 2.20 5.91 -2.15
C LEU A 6 0.95 6.80 -2.23
N ALA A 7 1.15 8.08 -2.50
CA ALA A 7 0.10 9.10 -2.48
C ALA A 7 0.11 9.97 -3.77
N ALA A 8 0.60 9.42 -4.89
CA ALA A 8 0.72 10.16 -6.14
C ALA A 8 -0.55 10.14 -7.02
N GLY A 9 -1.53 9.30 -6.68
CA GLY A 9 -2.72 9.07 -7.48
C GLY A 9 -3.75 10.21 -7.45
N MET A 10 -4.45 10.42 -8.57
CA MET A 10 -5.46 11.47 -8.76
C MET A 10 -6.80 11.18 -8.05
N GLY A 11 -7.16 9.92 -7.85
CA GLY A 11 -8.46 9.57 -7.25
C GLY A 11 -9.68 10.00 -8.08
N SER A 12 -9.56 10.02 -9.40
CA SER A 12 -10.57 10.59 -10.32
C SER A 12 -11.99 10.02 -10.16
N ARG A 13 -12.12 8.79 -9.62
CA ARG A 13 -13.42 8.15 -9.33
C ARG A 13 -14.17 8.76 -8.15
N LEU A 14 -13.51 9.58 -7.32
CA LEU A 14 -14.10 10.32 -6.21
C LEU A 14 -14.66 11.69 -6.62
N GLY A 15 -14.55 12.05 -7.91
CA GLY A 15 -15.14 13.25 -8.49
C GLY A 15 -14.70 14.54 -7.79
N ASN A 16 -15.66 15.36 -7.39
CA ASN A 16 -15.38 16.67 -6.80
C ASN A 16 -14.58 16.62 -5.49
N LEU A 17 -14.53 15.46 -4.81
CA LEU A 17 -13.77 15.30 -3.57
C LEU A 17 -12.25 15.36 -3.78
N THR A 18 -11.81 15.10 -5.01
CA THR A 18 -10.38 15.09 -5.38
C THR A 18 -10.05 16.08 -6.49
N GLU A 19 -10.97 16.97 -6.87
CA GLU A 19 -10.75 17.95 -7.96
C GLU A 19 -9.55 18.87 -7.68
N ASN A 20 -9.31 19.22 -6.42
CA ASN A 20 -8.24 20.12 -6.00
C ASN A 20 -7.43 19.57 -4.81
N ASP A 21 -7.47 18.27 -4.58
CA ASP A 21 -6.79 17.63 -3.46
C ASP A 21 -6.34 16.20 -3.83
N ALA A 22 -5.19 15.77 -3.29
CA ALA A 22 -4.76 14.38 -3.43
C ALA A 22 -5.78 13.41 -2.79
N LYS A 23 -5.94 12.21 -3.37
CA LYS A 23 -6.90 11.19 -2.92
C LYS A 23 -6.84 10.95 -1.40
N CYS A 24 -5.65 10.88 -0.83
CA CYS A 24 -5.43 10.66 0.60
C CYS A 24 -5.88 11.82 1.51
N MET A 25 -6.25 12.96 0.95
CA MET A 25 -6.80 14.10 1.68
C MET A 25 -8.33 14.00 1.89
N VAL A 26 -9.00 13.04 1.26
CA VAL A 26 -10.44 12.80 1.44
C VAL A 26 -10.72 12.44 2.91
N PRO A 27 -11.69 13.10 3.56
CA PRO A 27 -12.05 12.79 4.94
C PRO A 27 -13.01 11.60 5.01
N VAL A 28 -12.80 10.73 6.00
CA VAL A 28 -13.75 9.70 6.47
C VAL A 28 -14.15 10.07 7.89
N ASN A 29 -15.43 10.34 8.14
CA ASN A 29 -15.92 10.84 9.42
C ASN A 29 -15.13 12.07 9.93
N GLY A 30 -14.82 13.00 9.02
CA GLY A 30 -14.11 14.25 9.33
C GLY A 30 -12.60 14.13 9.54
N VAL A 31 -12.01 12.93 9.45
CA VAL A 31 -10.56 12.68 9.55
C VAL A 31 -10.02 12.27 8.20
N ARG A 32 -9.04 12.99 7.68
CA ARG A 32 -8.40 12.66 6.40
C ARG A 32 -7.73 11.29 6.44
N LEU A 33 -7.77 10.54 5.34
CA LEU A 33 -7.13 9.24 5.20
C LEU A 33 -5.65 9.31 5.61
N ILE A 34 -4.92 10.29 5.08
CA ILE A 34 -3.50 10.46 5.39
C ILE A 34 -3.25 10.81 6.86
N ASP A 35 -4.11 11.62 7.51
CA ASP A 35 -3.99 11.94 8.93
C ASP A 35 -4.18 10.70 9.80
N ARG A 36 -5.19 9.88 9.47
CA ARG A 36 -5.45 8.62 10.18
C ARG A 36 -4.24 7.70 10.09
N MET A 37 -3.71 7.50 8.88
CA MET A 37 -2.56 6.65 8.62
C MET A 37 -1.30 7.13 9.35
N ILE A 38 -0.95 8.41 9.27
CA ILE A 38 0.23 8.97 9.97
C ILE A 38 0.06 8.86 11.49
N CYS A 39 -1.13 9.12 12.04
CA CYS A 39 -1.39 8.93 13.46
C CYS A 39 -1.19 7.48 13.90
N GLN A 40 -1.65 6.50 13.12
CA GLN A 40 -1.46 5.07 13.41
C GLN A 40 0.02 4.66 13.32
N LEU A 41 0.75 5.11 12.29
CA LEU A 41 2.18 4.88 12.17
C LEU A 41 2.95 5.46 13.37
N ARG A 42 2.64 6.70 13.77
CA ARG A 42 3.24 7.36 14.94
C ARG A 42 2.97 6.60 16.24
N GLN A 43 1.73 6.14 16.45
CA GLN A 43 1.35 5.32 17.61
C GLN A 43 2.05 3.97 17.63
N SER A 44 2.39 3.42 16.47
CA SER A 44 3.14 2.18 16.30
C SER A 44 4.67 2.39 16.33
N GLY A 45 5.15 3.58 16.71
CA GLY A 45 6.57 3.87 16.88
C GLY A 45 7.34 4.21 15.60
N ILE A 46 6.65 4.30 14.45
CA ILE A 46 7.27 4.69 13.17
C ILE A 46 7.39 6.21 13.13
N ARG A 47 8.63 6.72 12.99
CA ARG A 47 8.91 8.15 12.99
C ARG A 47 9.33 8.70 11.63
N ARG A 48 10.01 7.88 10.82
CA ARG A 48 10.40 8.26 9.47
C ARG A 48 9.32 7.81 8.48
N ILE A 49 8.78 8.78 7.73
CA ILE A 49 7.76 8.56 6.72
C ILE A 49 8.20 9.21 5.42
N ILE A 50 8.25 8.42 4.36
CA ILE A 50 8.50 8.86 2.99
C ILE A 50 7.16 8.87 2.27
N VAL A 51 6.73 10.04 1.78
CA VAL A 51 5.49 10.17 1.02
C VAL A 51 5.84 10.40 -0.44
N VAL A 52 5.41 9.48 -1.31
CA VAL A 52 5.54 9.68 -2.76
C VAL A 52 4.33 10.46 -3.22
N VAL A 53 4.56 11.68 -3.68
CA VAL A 53 3.53 12.63 -4.10
C VAL A 53 3.49 12.78 -5.62
N GLY A 54 2.35 13.19 -6.16
CA GLY A 54 2.16 13.43 -7.60
C GLY A 54 1.06 14.45 -7.80
N TYR A 55 -0.18 14.01 -8.04
CA TYR A 55 -1.32 14.91 -8.16
C TYR A 55 -1.50 15.75 -6.88
N GLU A 56 -1.61 17.10 -7.04
CA GLU A 56 -1.67 18.06 -5.93
C GLU A 56 -0.55 17.89 -4.89
N GLY A 57 0.62 17.41 -5.35
CA GLY A 57 1.74 17.03 -4.50
C GLY A 57 2.28 18.17 -3.63
N ASP A 58 2.37 19.39 -4.13
CA ASP A 58 2.83 20.56 -3.36
C ASP A 58 1.86 20.89 -2.22
N ARG A 59 0.55 20.77 -2.47
CA ARG A 59 -0.48 20.98 -1.46
C ARG A 59 -0.40 19.95 -0.35
N LEU A 60 -0.28 18.67 -0.72
CA LEU A 60 -0.11 17.57 0.24
C LEU A 60 1.17 17.75 1.06
N ARG A 61 2.30 18.05 0.41
CA ARG A 61 3.59 18.31 1.06
C ARG A 61 3.50 19.43 2.09
N ASN A 62 2.99 20.59 1.68
CA ASN A 62 2.83 21.75 2.56
C ASN A 62 1.93 21.43 3.76
N TYR A 63 0.84 20.71 3.54
CA TYR A 63 -0.07 20.28 4.60
C TYR A 63 0.66 19.41 5.63
N LEU A 64 1.33 18.35 5.17
CA LEU A 64 1.98 17.38 6.04
C LEU A 64 3.18 17.97 6.78
N ALA A 65 4.03 18.74 6.10
CA ALA A 65 5.19 19.38 6.70
C ALA A 65 4.81 20.38 7.81
N ASN A 66 3.71 21.10 7.67
CA ASN A 66 3.22 22.02 8.69
C ASN A 66 2.57 21.30 9.86
N ARG A 67 1.88 20.18 9.61
CA ARG A 67 1.07 19.48 10.62
C ARG A 67 1.87 18.50 11.47
N TYR A 68 2.90 17.86 10.91
CA TYR A 68 3.65 16.76 11.52
C TYR A 68 5.12 17.11 11.71
N GLN A 69 5.41 18.28 12.32
CA GLN A 69 6.76 18.77 12.57
C GLN A 69 7.58 17.90 13.55
N ASP A 70 6.91 17.04 14.30
CA ASP A 70 7.51 16.05 15.21
C ASP A 70 7.91 14.74 14.53
N MET A 71 7.66 14.61 13.20
CA MET A 71 7.96 13.43 12.41
C MET A 71 9.10 13.72 11.42
N ASP A 72 9.91 12.70 11.11
CA ASP A 72 10.90 12.75 10.02
C ASP A 72 10.18 12.50 8.68
N MET A 73 9.61 13.57 8.11
CA MET A 73 8.84 13.52 6.88
C MET A 73 9.74 13.78 5.68
N GLN A 74 9.73 12.86 4.73
CA GLN A 74 10.46 12.97 3.46
C GLN A 74 9.46 12.92 2.30
N PHE A 75 9.73 13.65 1.23
CA PHE A 75 8.84 13.72 0.07
C PHE A 75 9.59 13.37 -1.20
N VAL A 76 8.98 12.52 -2.00
CA VAL A 76 9.51 12.08 -3.30
C VAL A 76 8.47 12.42 -4.37
N ASP A 77 8.86 13.19 -5.38
CA ASP A 77 7.95 13.60 -6.45
C ASP A 77 7.89 12.53 -7.55
N ASN A 78 6.67 12.15 -7.95
CA ASN A 78 6.43 11.50 -9.23
C ASN A 78 5.95 12.55 -10.25
N PRO A 79 6.82 13.12 -11.08
CA PRO A 79 6.45 14.21 -12.00
C PRO A 79 5.64 13.73 -13.22
N ILE A 80 5.52 12.41 -13.42
CA ILE A 80 4.79 11.79 -14.53
C ILE A 80 3.70 10.83 -14.01
N PHE A 81 3.08 11.19 -12.87
CA PHE A 81 2.07 10.38 -12.20
C PHE A 81 0.86 10.05 -13.08
N ASP A 82 0.54 10.91 -14.05
CA ASP A 82 -0.58 10.80 -14.98
C ASP A 82 -0.36 9.78 -16.10
N THR A 83 0.89 9.37 -16.33
CA THR A 83 1.29 8.43 -17.38
C THR A 83 1.93 7.16 -16.85
N THR A 84 2.09 7.06 -15.53
CA THR A 84 2.69 5.92 -14.83
C THR A 84 1.73 5.35 -13.79
N ASN A 85 2.04 4.15 -13.29
CA ASN A 85 1.30 3.56 -12.20
C ASN A 85 2.17 3.45 -10.94
N ASN A 86 1.66 2.80 -9.88
CA ASN A 86 2.28 2.75 -8.56
C ASN A 86 3.67 2.07 -8.53
N ILE A 87 4.00 1.22 -9.50
CA ILE A 87 5.35 0.65 -9.63
C ILE A 87 6.42 1.74 -9.78
N TYR A 88 6.13 2.78 -10.56
CA TYR A 88 7.08 3.88 -10.76
C TYR A 88 7.17 4.78 -9.53
N SER A 89 6.04 5.06 -8.88
CA SER A 89 6.01 5.77 -7.60
C SER A 89 6.85 5.04 -6.55
N LEU A 90 6.72 3.72 -6.44
CA LEU A 90 7.52 2.91 -5.53
C LEU A 90 9.01 2.96 -5.88
N TRP A 91 9.34 2.83 -7.17
CA TRP A 91 10.74 2.89 -7.63
C TRP A 91 11.42 4.23 -7.31
N LEU A 92 10.71 5.33 -7.38
CA LEU A 92 11.24 6.65 -7.03
C LEU A 92 11.67 6.75 -5.55
N ALA A 93 11.05 5.98 -4.67
CA ALA A 93 11.42 5.90 -3.24
C ALA A 93 12.59 4.95 -2.97
N ASN A 94 13.21 4.35 -3.99
CA ASN A 94 14.21 3.26 -3.84
C ASN A 94 15.41 3.63 -2.95
N GLU A 95 15.92 4.84 -3.04
CA GLU A 95 17.06 5.29 -2.22
C GLU A 95 16.72 5.26 -0.72
N TRP A 96 15.49 5.66 -0.37
CA TRP A 96 15.01 5.59 1.01
C TRP A 96 14.79 4.15 1.48
N MET A 97 14.20 3.31 0.63
CA MET A 97 13.91 1.91 0.94
C MET A 97 15.19 1.07 1.19
N ARG A 98 16.34 1.51 0.69
CA ARG A 98 17.65 0.88 0.96
C ARG A 98 18.21 1.19 2.35
N LEU A 99 17.63 2.15 3.08
CA LEU A 99 18.18 2.61 4.35
C LEU A 99 17.71 1.78 5.55
N ASP A 100 16.48 1.25 5.50
CA ASP A 100 15.88 0.56 6.66
C ASP A 100 14.80 -0.44 6.23
N ASP A 101 14.38 -1.32 7.14
CA ASP A 101 13.16 -2.11 6.97
C ASP A 101 11.99 -1.17 6.74
N THR A 102 11.11 -1.53 5.81
CA THR A 102 10.09 -0.61 5.29
C THR A 102 8.70 -1.21 5.36
N LEU A 103 7.76 -0.43 5.92
CA LEU A 103 6.34 -0.61 5.68
C LEU A 103 5.99 0.12 4.37
N LEU A 104 5.40 -0.58 3.42
CA LEU A 104 4.83 0.00 2.21
C LEU A 104 3.31 0.09 2.39
N LEU A 105 2.72 1.26 2.16
CA LEU A 105 1.28 1.51 2.31
C LEU A 105 0.72 2.25 1.09
N GLU A 106 -0.44 1.81 0.61
CA GLU A 106 -1.28 2.63 -0.26
C GLU A 106 -2.04 3.65 0.60
N SER A 107 -2.31 4.82 0.06
CA SER A 107 -2.80 5.99 0.83
C SER A 107 -4.32 6.12 0.92
N ASP A 108 -5.07 5.17 0.38
CA ASP A 108 -6.52 5.15 0.22
C ASP A 108 -7.25 4.17 1.16
N LEU A 109 -6.59 3.79 2.23
CA LEU A 109 -7.05 2.78 3.16
C LEU A 109 -7.54 3.39 4.47
N VAL A 110 -8.61 2.82 5.00
CA VAL A 110 -8.96 2.87 6.43
C VAL A 110 -8.75 1.49 7.01
N ILE A 111 -8.05 1.42 8.14
CA ILE A 111 -7.73 0.16 8.83
C ILE A 111 -7.85 0.33 10.35
N ASP A 112 -8.15 -0.73 11.06
CA ASP A 112 -7.92 -0.79 12.50
C ASP A 112 -6.41 -0.79 12.79
N ILE A 113 -5.98 -0.04 13.80
CA ILE A 113 -4.55 0.10 14.14
C ILE A 113 -3.89 -1.23 14.52
N ASP A 114 -4.65 -2.16 15.07
CA ASP A 114 -4.13 -3.45 15.50
C ASP A 114 -3.65 -4.29 14.30
N MET A 115 -4.24 -4.13 13.11
CA MET A 115 -3.73 -4.75 11.88
C MET A 115 -2.29 -4.30 11.59
N LEU A 116 -2.01 -3.00 11.76
CA LEU A 116 -0.67 -2.46 11.53
C LEU A 116 0.32 -2.98 12.59
N ARG A 117 -0.12 -3.07 13.86
CA ARG A 117 0.69 -3.63 14.95
C ARG A 117 1.01 -5.11 14.70
N ASP A 118 0.02 -5.91 14.32
CA ASP A 118 0.22 -7.34 14.02
C ASP A 118 1.24 -7.54 12.89
N LEU A 119 1.19 -6.69 11.87
CA LEU A 119 2.17 -6.71 10.79
C LEU A 119 3.59 -6.34 11.27
N ILE A 120 3.71 -5.28 12.07
CA ILE A 120 5.00 -4.80 12.59
C ILE A 120 5.62 -5.83 13.54
N GLU A 121 4.83 -6.38 14.45
CA GLU A 121 5.27 -7.32 15.50
C GLU A 121 5.48 -8.74 14.97
N SER A 122 4.96 -9.04 13.77
CA SER A 122 5.19 -10.34 13.13
C SER A 122 6.70 -10.66 13.07
N PRO A 123 7.12 -11.87 13.41
CA PRO A 123 8.53 -12.30 13.30
C PRO A 123 8.99 -12.48 11.85
N ALA A 124 8.06 -12.47 10.88
CA ALA A 124 8.42 -12.60 9.47
C ALA A 124 9.22 -11.39 8.98
N GLU A 125 10.32 -11.64 8.28
CA GLU A 125 11.13 -10.58 7.67
C GLU A 125 10.34 -9.83 6.59
N ASN A 126 9.52 -10.57 5.81
CA ASN A 126 8.68 -10.00 4.78
C ASN A 126 7.25 -10.52 4.96
N ALA A 127 6.27 -9.63 4.99
CA ALA A 127 4.88 -9.97 5.22
C ALA A 127 3.93 -9.00 4.50
N ALA A 128 2.71 -9.46 4.26
CA ALA A 128 1.62 -8.66 3.73
C ALA A 128 0.38 -8.80 4.61
N LEU A 129 -0.37 -7.73 4.83
CA LEU A 129 -1.73 -7.84 5.36
C LEU A 129 -2.64 -8.46 4.31
N VAL A 130 -3.41 -9.45 4.72
CA VAL A 130 -4.33 -10.17 3.84
C VAL A 130 -5.68 -10.38 4.54
N SER A 131 -6.77 -10.28 3.79
CA SER A 131 -8.13 -10.53 4.26
C SER A 131 -8.77 -11.64 3.44
N PRO A 132 -9.58 -12.54 4.02
CA PRO A 132 -10.37 -13.46 3.23
C PRO A 132 -11.14 -12.72 2.14
N TYR A 133 -11.25 -13.32 0.94
CA TYR A 133 -11.95 -12.70 -0.17
C TYR A 133 -13.41 -12.39 0.19
N GLU A 134 -13.83 -11.19 -0.14
CA GLU A 134 -15.21 -10.74 -0.11
C GLU A 134 -15.63 -10.18 -1.50
N THR A 135 -16.92 -10.20 -1.81
CA THR A 135 -17.43 -9.86 -3.15
C THR A 135 -17.22 -8.40 -3.57
N TRP A 136 -16.94 -7.53 -2.63
CA TRP A 136 -16.58 -6.11 -2.88
C TRP A 136 -15.09 -5.91 -3.17
N ASN A 137 -14.24 -6.92 -2.86
CA ASN A 137 -12.82 -6.78 -3.10
C ASN A 137 -12.50 -6.71 -4.60
N ASP A 138 -11.65 -5.78 -4.97
CA ASP A 138 -11.06 -5.63 -6.31
C ASP A 138 -9.52 -5.69 -6.26
N GLY A 139 -8.88 -5.82 -7.40
CA GLY A 139 -7.42 -5.81 -7.52
C GLY A 139 -6.77 -7.19 -7.36
N THR A 140 -5.62 -7.23 -6.68
CA THR A 140 -4.79 -8.43 -6.56
C THR A 140 -5.25 -9.32 -5.41
N MET A 141 -5.45 -10.60 -5.70
CA MET A 141 -5.68 -11.64 -4.70
C MET A 141 -4.41 -12.46 -4.49
N VAL A 142 -4.36 -13.21 -3.39
CA VAL A 142 -3.29 -14.18 -3.12
C VAL A 142 -3.88 -15.52 -2.68
N THR A 143 -3.09 -16.57 -2.83
CA THR A 143 -3.31 -17.86 -2.17
C THR A 143 -2.24 -18.09 -1.11
N MET A 144 -2.56 -18.86 -0.09
CA MET A 144 -1.63 -19.19 1.00
C MET A 144 -1.62 -20.70 1.27
N ASP A 145 -0.50 -21.18 1.81
CA ASP A 145 -0.40 -22.52 2.37
C ASP A 145 -0.91 -22.57 3.84
N ALA A 146 -0.84 -23.77 4.43
CA ALA A 146 -1.29 -24.00 5.81
C ALA A 146 -0.47 -23.22 6.86
N ASP A 147 0.74 -22.79 6.51
CA ASP A 147 1.62 -22.00 7.35
C ASP A 147 1.48 -20.49 7.10
N ASN A 148 0.47 -20.08 6.33
CA ASN A 148 0.23 -18.71 5.89
C ASN A 148 1.36 -18.12 5.00
N ASN A 149 2.15 -18.92 4.32
CA ASN A 149 3.04 -18.38 3.29
C ASN A 149 2.24 -18.07 2.03
N ILE A 150 2.43 -16.91 1.45
CA ILE A 150 1.81 -16.55 0.18
C ILE A 150 2.44 -17.41 -0.93
N THR A 151 1.61 -18.22 -1.58
CA THR A 151 2.04 -19.16 -2.62
C THR A 151 1.85 -18.64 -4.03
N SER A 152 0.91 -17.71 -4.23
CA SER A 152 0.67 -17.07 -5.52
C SER A 152 0.05 -15.70 -5.35
N PHE A 153 0.39 -14.79 -6.26
CA PHE A 153 -0.37 -13.57 -6.52
C PHE A 153 -1.25 -13.79 -7.75
N ILE A 154 -2.52 -13.44 -7.64
CA ILE A 154 -3.55 -13.61 -8.67
C ILE A 154 -4.00 -12.22 -9.14
N PRO A 155 -3.40 -11.66 -10.21
CA PRO A 155 -3.87 -10.41 -10.79
C PRO A 155 -5.32 -10.53 -11.26
N LYS A 156 -6.06 -9.43 -11.28
CA LYS A 156 -7.49 -9.38 -11.67
C LYS A 156 -7.80 -10.14 -12.97
N LYS A 157 -6.93 -10.08 -13.97
CA LYS A 157 -7.09 -10.80 -15.27
C LYS A 157 -7.07 -12.33 -15.14
N ASN A 158 -6.50 -12.85 -14.04
CA ASN A 158 -6.36 -14.29 -13.76
C ASN A 158 -7.32 -14.75 -12.64
N PHE A 159 -8.26 -13.90 -12.26
CA PHE A 159 -9.23 -14.21 -11.21
C PHE A 159 -10.28 -15.20 -11.73
N HIS A 160 -10.49 -16.30 -10.98
CA HIS A 160 -11.48 -17.33 -11.25
C HIS A 160 -12.48 -17.38 -10.10
N LYS A 161 -13.75 -17.13 -10.37
CA LYS A 161 -14.82 -17.06 -9.36
C LYS A 161 -15.00 -18.36 -8.56
N GLU A 162 -14.77 -19.49 -9.20
CA GLU A 162 -14.84 -20.83 -8.57
C GLU A 162 -13.77 -21.04 -7.50
N ASP A 163 -12.66 -20.30 -7.56
CA ASP A 163 -11.56 -20.40 -6.60
C ASP A 163 -11.65 -19.39 -5.44
N CYS A 164 -12.68 -18.54 -5.41
CA CYS A 164 -12.88 -17.52 -4.36
C CYS A 164 -12.67 -18.02 -2.92
N PRO A 165 -13.10 -19.25 -2.53
CA PRO A 165 -12.87 -19.74 -1.17
C PRO A 165 -11.41 -19.92 -0.79
N LYS A 166 -10.48 -19.92 -1.77
CA LYS A 166 -9.03 -20.04 -1.56
C LYS A 166 -8.31 -18.70 -1.60
N TYR A 167 -9.02 -17.63 -1.98
CA TYR A 167 -8.42 -16.33 -2.19
C TYR A 167 -8.46 -15.46 -0.94
N TYR A 168 -7.40 -14.68 -0.81
CA TYR A 168 -7.28 -13.58 0.13
C TYR A 168 -6.98 -12.30 -0.66
N LYS A 169 -7.60 -11.19 -0.29
CA LYS A 169 -7.27 -9.86 -0.83
C LYS A 169 -6.05 -9.32 -0.10
N THR A 170 -5.07 -8.81 -0.84
CA THR A 170 -4.02 -7.97 -0.25
C THR A 170 -4.65 -6.66 0.24
N VAL A 171 -4.36 -6.27 1.49
CA VAL A 171 -4.81 -4.98 2.04
C VAL A 171 -3.93 -3.82 1.53
N ASN A 172 -3.00 -4.11 0.61
CA ASN A 172 -2.04 -3.16 0.05
C ASN A 172 -1.14 -2.51 1.12
N ILE A 173 -0.87 -3.27 2.21
CA ILE A 173 0.11 -2.92 3.24
C ILE A 173 1.08 -4.09 3.39
N TYR A 174 2.38 -3.77 3.25
CA TYR A 174 3.46 -4.74 3.26
C TYR A 174 4.54 -4.34 4.25
N LYS A 175 5.20 -5.33 4.82
CA LYS A 175 6.45 -5.20 5.57
C LYS A 175 7.56 -5.88 4.80
N PHE A 176 8.63 -5.16 4.52
CA PHE A 176 9.78 -5.68 3.81
C PHE A 176 11.06 -5.40 4.59
N SER A 177 11.91 -6.40 4.73
CA SER A 177 13.24 -6.22 5.27
C SER A 177 14.12 -5.42 4.29
N ARG A 178 15.00 -4.58 4.83
CA ARG A 178 16.00 -3.84 4.03
C ARG A 178 16.81 -4.77 3.14
N LYS A 179 17.17 -5.95 3.66
CA LYS A 179 17.92 -6.95 2.89
C LYS A 179 17.15 -7.40 1.66
N PHE A 180 15.88 -7.79 1.81
CA PHE A 180 15.04 -8.19 0.69
C PHE A 180 14.86 -7.06 -0.33
N LEU A 181 14.62 -5.85 0.14
CA LEU A 181 14.49 -4.67 -0.72
C LEU A 181 15.75 -4.46 -1.56
N THR A 182 16.92 -4.44 -0.91
CA THR A 182 18.20 -4.12 -1.56
C THR A 182 18.66 -5.21 -2.52
N ASP A 183 18.56 -6.47 -2.08
CA ASP A 183 19.21 -7.59 -2.78
C ASP A 183 18.30 -8.21 -3.85
N SER A 184 16.97 -8.00 -3.75
CA SER A 184 16.01 -8.71 -4.59
C SER A 184 14.93 -7.82 -5.19
N TYR A 185 14.09 -7.16 -4.36
CA TYR A 185 12.87 -6.54 -4.86
C TYR A 185 13.13 -5.29 -5.73
N LEU A 186 13.95 -4.36 -5.26
CA LEU A 186 14.26 -3.13 -6.04
C LEU A 186 15.02 -3.44 -7.35
N PRO A 187 15.99 -4.37 -7.38
CA PRO A 187 16.56 -4.85 -8.65
C PRO A 187 15.51 -5.45 -9.59
N SER A 188 14.57 -6.25 -9.06
CA SER A 188 13.49 -6.87 -9.86
C SER A 188 12.51 -5.82 -10.40
N ILE A 189 12.16 -4.80 -9.61
CA ILE A 189 11.34 -3.65 -10.07
C ILE A 189 12.04 -2.94 -11.24
N ASN A 190 13.33 -2.65 -11.11
CA ASN A 190 14.08 -2.00 -12.18
C ASN A 190 14.07 -2.83 -13.47
N ALA A 191 14.40 -4.11 -13.39
CA ALA A 191 14.40 -5.02 -14.53
C ALA A 191 12.99 -5.16 -15.16
N TYR A 192 11.94 -5.21 -14.33
CA TYR A 192 10.56 -5.24 -14.80
C TYR A 192 10.21 -3.99 -15.61
N MET A 193 10.53 -2.80 -15.07
CA MET A 193 10.24 -1.53 -15.75
C MET A 193 11.01 -1.36 -17.06
N GLU A 194 12.27 -1.83 -17.12
CA GLU A 194 13.07 -1.84 -18.35
C GLU A 194 12.43 -2.75 -19.43
N ALA A 195 11.87 -3.88 -19.02
CA ALA A 195 11.29 -4.85 -19.95
C ALA A 195 9.83 -4.54 -20.33
N LYS A 196 9.02 -3.98 -19.42
CA LYS A 196 7.55 -3.86 -19.56
C LYS A 196 7.01 -2.45 -19.38
N GLY A 197 7.86 -1.48 -19.03
CA GLY A 197 7.47 -0.08 -18.82
C GLY A 197 7.05 0.25 -17.40
N ARG A 198 6.60 1.48 -17.21
CA ARG A 198 6.34 2.11 -15.89
C ARG A 198 4.86 2.23 -15.56
N ASN A 199 3.98 1.77 -16.43
CA ASN A 199 2.53 1.87 -16.24
C ASN A 199 1.93 0.52 -15.84
N ASP A 200 2.42 -0.02 -14.69
CA ASP A 200 1.92 -1.26 -14.12
C ASP A 200 1.96 -1.18 -12.58
N TYR A 201 1.42 -2.21 -11.93
CA TYR A 201 1.39 -2.32 -10.47
C TYR A 201 2.66 -3.00 -9.94
N TYR A 202 3.22 -2.52 -8.81
CA TYR A 202 4.38 -3.13 -8.17
C TYR A 202 4.14 -4.59 -7.75
N GLU A 203 2.90 -4.97 -7.53
CA GLU A 203 2.50 -6.34 -7.20
C GLU A 203 2.74 -7.33 -8.35
N GLN A 204 2.83 -6.86 -9.62
CA GLN A 204 3.21 -7.72 -10.74
C GLN A 204 4.62 -8.27 -10.56
N VAL A 205 5.52 -7.49 -9.97
CA VAL A 205 6.88 -7.95 -9.64
C VAL A 205 6.83 -9.01 -8.53
N LEU A 206 6.03 -8.80 -7.48
CA LEU A 206 5.80 -9.82 -6.44
C LEU A 206 5.21 -11.11 -7.03
N CYS A 207 4.30 -10.99 -7.99
CA CYS A 207 3.71 -12.13 -8.71
C CYS A 207 4.79 -12.96 -9.42
N GLU A 208 5.69 -12.31 -10.18
CA GLU A 208 6.78 -13.00 -10.92
C GLU A 208 7.80 -13.62 -9.96
N MET A 209 8.17 -12.90 -8.89
CA MET A 209 9.11 -13.39 -7.89
C MET A 209 8.56 -14.60 -7.11
N THR A 210 7.26 -14.58 -6.78
CA THR A 210 6.59 -15.70 -6.11
C THR A 210 6.52 -16.91 -7.03
N ALA A 211 6.14 -16.73 -8.29
CA ALA A 211 6.06 -17.80 -9.28
C ALA A 211 7.42 -18.45 -9.56
N SER A 212 8.52 -17.70 -9.43
CA SER A 212 9.90 -18.21 -9.61
C SER A 212 10.55 -18.70 -8.30
N GLY A 213 9.83 -18.66 -7.17
CA GLY A 213 10.36 -19.07 -5.87
C GLY A 213 11.44 -18.14 -5.28
N GLN A 214 11.52 -16.89 -5.76
CA GLN A 214 12.53 -15.91 -5.34
C GLN A 214 12.15 -15.14 -4.07
N ILE A 215 10.91 -15.28 -3.59
CA ILE A 215 10.41 -14.60 -2.41
C ILE A 215 9.71 -15.58 -1.46
N SER A 216 9.91 -15.37 -0.16
CA SER A 216 9.06 -15.89 0.89
C SER A 216 8.34 -14.71 1.56
N LEU A 217 7.03 -14.66 1.45
CA LEU A 217 6.18 -13.61 1.99
C LEU A 217 5.08 -14.22 2.85
N LYS A 218 4.96 -13.75 4.09
CA LYS A 218 3.96 -14.22 5.05
C LYS A 218 2.68 -13.42 4.93
N GLY A 219 1.54 -14.08 4.87
CA GLY A 219 0.24 -13.43 5.03
C GLY A 219 -0.08 -13.23 6.51
N ILE A 220 -0.35 -11.99 6.92
CA ILE A 220 -0.85 -11.63 8.24
C ILE A 220 -2.34 -11.34 8.10
N SER A 221 -3.15 -12.10 8.80
CA SER A 221 -4.61 -12.08 8.62
C SER A 221 -5.24 -10.82 9.20
N ALA A 222 -6.05 -10.14 8.40
CA ALA A 222 -6.93 -9.05 8.83
C ALA A 222 -8.31 -9.55 9.33
N LEU A 223 -8.50 -10.86 9.48
CA LEU A 223 -9.76 -11.44 9.92
C LEU A 223 -10.15 -10.93 11.32
N GLY A 224 -11.36 -10.39 11.42
CA GLY A 224 -11.88 -9.82 12.67
C GLY A 224 -11.57 -8.33 12.86
N HIS A 225 -10.81 -7.73 11.99
CA HIS A 225 -10.53 -6.30 11.95
C HIS A 225 -11.35 -5.57 10.89
N ARG A 226 -11.58 -4.28 11.12
CA ARG A 226 -12.26 -3.40 10.16
C ARG A 226 -11.23 -2.76 9.25
N TRP A 227 -11.47 -2.84 7.96
CA TRP A 227 -10.68 -2.15 6.95
C TRP A 227 -11.50 -1.93 5.67
N TYR A 228 -11.14 -0.94 4.90
CA TYR A 228 -11.74 -0.68 3.60
C TYR A 228 -10.80 0.10 2.68
N GLU A 229 -10.85 -0.19 1.38
CA GLU A 229 -10.15 0.55 0.32
C GLU A 229 -11.15 1.52 -0.32
N ILE A 230 -10.80 2.81 -0.40
CA ILE A 230 -11.71 3.87 -0.85
C ILE A 230 -11.31 4.32 -2.24
N ASP A 231 -12.04 3.89 -3.23
CA ASP A 231 -11.83 4.20 -4.64
C ASP A 231 -12.94 5.06 -5.25
N THR A 232 -14.16 4.94 -4.72
CA THR A 232 -15.37 5.60 -5.21
C THR A 232 -16.10 6.31 -4.08
N VAL A 233 -17.12 7.11 -4.42
CA VAL A 233 -18.00 7.77 -3.43
C VAL A 233 -18.80 6.72 -2.65
N GLU A 234 -19.15 5.61 -3.30
CA GLU A 234 -19.84 4.48 -2.66
C GLU A 234 -18.95 3.82 -1.61
N ASP A 235 -17.65 3.63 -1.91
CA ASP A 235 -16.67 3.10 -0.95
C ASP A 235 -16.51 4.02 0.25
N LEU A 236 -16.46 5.34 0.03
CA LEU A 236 -16.42 6.32 1.09
C LEU A 236 -17.61 6.17 2.04
N ALA A 237 -18.82 6.04 1.48
CA ALA A 237 -20.03 5.86 2.28
C ALA A 237 -20.07 4.54 3.07
N VAL A 238 -19.37 3.50 2.57
CA VAL A 238 -19.18 2.25 3.32
C VAL A 238 -18.17 2.46 4.44
N ALA A 239 -17.00 3.05 4.13
CA ALA A 239 -15.95 3.33 5.09
C ALA A 239 -16.44 4.16 6.27
N GLU A 240 -17.26 5.20 6.03
CA GLU A 240 -17.86 6.02 7.07
C GLU A 240 -18.78 5.27 8.05
N ARG A 241 -19.30 4.10 7.65
CA ARG A 241 -20.14 3.26 8.50
C ARG A 241 -19.35 2.26 9.34
N ILE A 242 -18.16 1.90 8.91
CA ILE A 242 -17.35 0.86 9.56
C ILE A 242 -16.23 1.40 10.44
N VAL A 243 -15.83 2.66 10.25
CA VAL A 243 -14.81 3.32 11.09
C VAL A 243 -15.41 4.46 11.91
N ASP A 244 -14.93 4.60 13.13
CA ASP A 244 -15.31 5.64 14.06
C ASP A 244 -14.53 6.94 13.81
#